data_feafc1f2e0a64d3fd36facedfbbaba91
#
_entry.id   feafc1f2e0a64d3fd36facedfbbaba91
#
_cell.length_a   1.000
_cell.length_b   1.000
_cell.length_c   1.000
_cell.angle_alpha   90.00
_cell.angle_beta   90.00
_cell.angle_gamma   90.00
#
_symmetry.space_group_name_H-M   'P 1'
#
loop_
_entity.id
_entity.type
_entity.pdbx_description
1 polymer ?
#
loop_
_entity_poly.entity_id
_entity_poly.type
_entity_poly.pdbx_seq_one_letter_code
_entity_poly.pdbx_strand_id
1 'polypeptide(L)'
;PYASLVEALAPVLCGTSVEVRGTAKPLFQVSLVSCANDQYALVVSANHSLLDGHGYYRVYNMLSEGASVESLDPARKFDIPDKMVAAMHDEHSLLQRAPPGFLVRFITAQIKNAIAPSTHCHAFYIDEAWVAARKATADGVAYLSTNDCITSEFCSLLNCDVALMAINFRNKIDGCGDDDVGNYEDLIAYTPRDYASPSLIRRSVSGIPYFRASGAPLPTNLEHLAATYGAVTNWATFARPLELDGVQQLHLPLLDWNASTPPSVFGAMVVFRPRAGRLAAFVGGSSAFVAKVRRSGMVGEAVL
;
A
#
# COMPACT_ATOMS: atom_id res chain seq x y z
N PRO A 1 6.94 -13.23 15.88
CA PRO A 1 7.27 -12.57 14.61
C PRO A 1 6.05 -12.48 13.72
N TYR A 2 5.97 -11.46 12.86
CA TYR A 2 4.81 -11.18 12.00
C TYR A 2 4.42 -12.37 11.10
N ALA A 3 5.39 -13.06 10.50
CA ALA A 3 5.13 -14.22 9.65
C ALA A 3 4.38 -15.35 10.39
N SER A 4 4.75 -15.61 11.65
CA SER A 4 4.06 -16.63 12.46
C SER A 4 2.62 -16.24 12.80
N LEU A 5 2.33 -14.93 12.94
CA LEU A 5 0.97 -14.44 13.12
C LEU A 5 0.12 -14.67 11.86
N VAL A 6 0.65 -14.34 10.68
CA VAL A 6 -0.02 -14.57 9.41
C VAL A 6 -0.30 -16.06 9.19
N GLU A 7 0.68 -16.92 9.45
CA GLU A 7 0.55 -18.36 9.36
C GLU A 7 -0.54 -18.92 10.30
N ALA A 8 -0.55 -18.46 11.55
CA ALA A 8 -1.54 -18.89 12.56
C ALA A 8 -2.98 -18.48 12.18
N LEU A 9 -3.14 -17.36 11.47
CA LEU A 9 -4.45 -16.85 11.03
C LEU A 9 -4.85 -17.31 9.63
N ALA A 10 -3.99 -18.01 8.89
CA ALA A 10 -4.28 -18.49 7.53
C ALA A 10 -5.63 -19.22 7.39
N PRO A 11 -6.09 -20.06 8.36
CA PRO A 11 -7.38 -20.74 8.25
C PRO A 11 -8.60 -19.81 8.22
N VAL A 12 -8.47 -18.58 8.70
CA VAL A 12 -9.56 -17.58 8.76
C VAL A 12 -9.36 -16.41 7.78
N LEU A 13 -8.45 -16.56 6.82
CA LEU A 13 -8.24 -15.60 5.74
C LEU A 13 -8.99 -16.05 4.47
N CYS A 14 -9.48 -15.09 3.71
CA CYS A 14 -9.97 -15.34 2.36
C CYS A 14 -8.83 -15.83 1.47
N GLY A 15 -9.11 -16.79 0.58
CA GLY A 15 -8.13 -17.24 -0.39
C GLY A 15 -7.73 -16.15 -1.38
N THR A 16 -6.60 -16.36 -2.06
CA THR A 16 -6.15 -15.47 -3.14
C THR A 16 -7.14 -15.46 -4.31
N SER A 17 -7.08 -14.47 -5.18
CA SER A 17 -7.97 -14.36 -6.34
C SER A 17 -7.90 -15.58 -7.27
N VAL A 18 -6.74 -16.26 -7.33
CA VAL A 18 -6.58 -17.51 -8.10
C VAL A 18 -7.31 -18.66 -7.42
N GLU A 19 -7.19 -18.79 -6.09
CA GLU A 19 -7.79 -19.88 -5.33
C GLU A 19 -9.31 -19.79 -5.20
N VAL A 20 -9.88 -18.58 -5.23
CA VAL A 20 -11.34 -18.38 -5.11
C VAL A 20 -12.07 -18.40 -6.44
N ARG A 21 -11.35 -18.20 -7.55
CA ARG A 21 -11.94 -18.11 -8.88
C ARG A 21 -12.67 -19.41 -9.26
N GLY A 22 -13.95 -19.28 -9.58
CA GLY A 22 -14.80 -20.42 -9.96
C GLY A 22 -15.15 -21.36 -8.80
N THR A 23 -14.97 -20.93 -7.55
CA THR A 23 -15.33 -21.69 -6.34
C THR A 23 -16.42 -20.97 -5.55
N ALA A 24 -16.99 -21.67 -4.55
CA ALA A 24 -17.93 -21.08 -3.59
C ALA A 24 -17.24 -20.52 -2.32
N LYS A 25 -15.93 -20.35 -2.34
CA LYS A 25 -15.19 -19.80 -1.20
C LYS A 25 -15.58 -18.34 -0.96
N PRO A 26 -15.64 -17.89 0.31
CA PRO A 26 -16.00 -16.52 0.63
C PRO A 26 -14.94 -15.53 0.12
N LEU A 27 -15.39 -14.39 -0.41
CA LEU A 27 -14.53 -13.26 -0.80
C LEU A 27 -14.39 -12.23 0.32
N PHE A 28 -15.20 -12.33 1.36
CA PHE A 28 -15.17 -11.49 2.55
C PHE A 28 -15.50 -12.32 3.78
N GLN A 29 -14.74 -12.18 4.85
CA GLN A 29 -14.93 -12.95 6.07
C GLN A 29 -14.55 -12.11 7.29
N VAL A 30 -15.34 -12.23 8.34
CA VAL A 30 -15.03 -11.67 9.66
C VAL A 30 -14.98 -12.84 10.65
N SER A 31 -13.91 -12.93 11.40
CA SER A 31 -13.68 -14.02 12.36
C SER A 31 -13.21 -13.46 13.71
N LEU A 32 -13.78 -13.98 14.80
CA LEU A 32 -13.29 -13.71 16.14
C LEU A 32 -12.47 -14.92 16.60
N VAL A 33 -11.19 -14.71 16.85
CA VAL A 33 -10.24 -15.75 17.24
C VAL A 33 -9.84 -15.55 18.69
N SER A 34 -10.06 -16.56 19.53
CA SER A 34 -9.59 -16.54 20.92
C SER A 34 -8.07 -16.68 20.98
N CYS A 35 -7.41 -15.82 21.74
CA CYS A 35 -5.98 -15.81 21.98
C CYS A 35 -5.69 -16.16 23.44
N ALA A 36 -4.41 -16.27 23.80
CA ALA A 36 -4.02 -16.45 25.19
C ALA A 36 -4.35 -15.20 26.05
N ASN A 37 -4.42 -15.37 27.37
CA ASN A 37 -4.62 -14.29 28.36
C ASN A 37 -5.92 -13.48 28.15
N ASP A 38 -7.02 -14.16 27.86
CA ASP A 38 -8.34 -13.56 27.65
C ASP A 38 -8.35 -12.46 26.55
N GLN A 39 -7.45 -12.57 25.61
CA GLN A 39 -7.40 -11.70 24.45
C GLN A 39 -8.12 -12.33 23.26
N TYR A 40 -8.57 -11.49 22.34
CA TYR A 40 -9.22 -11.89 21.09
C TYR A 40 -8.62 -11.13 19.92
N ALA A 41 -8.56 -11.80 18.79
CA ALA A 41 -8.25 -11.17 17.52
C ALA A 41 -9.54 -11.10 16.66
N LEU A 42 -9.98 -9.89 16.31
CA LEU A 42 -10.99 -9.68 15.29
C LEU A 42 -10.27 -9.66 13.93
N VAL A 43 -10.48 -10.70 13.16
CA VAL A 43 -9.86 -10.84 11.82
C VAL A 43 -10.88 -10.49 10.75
N VAL A 44 -10.60 -9.43 10.01
CA VAL A 44 -11.39 -9.00 8.86
C VAL A 44 -10.60 -9.28 7.60
N SER A 45 -11.08 -10.17 6.76
CA SER A 45 -10.39 -10.59 5.54
C SER A 45 -11.24 -10.35 4.33
N ALA A 46 -10.67 -9.74 3.29
CA ALA A 46 -11.32 -9.52 2.01
C ALA A 46 -10.37 -9.87 0.86
N ASN A 47 -10.91 -10.51 -0.17
CA ASN A 47 -10.16 -10.75 -1.39
C ASN A 47 -9.98 -9.42 -2.15
N HIS A 48 -8.76 -9.13 -2.59
CA HIS A 48 -8.43 -7.85 -3.26
C HIS A 48 -9.12 -7.68 -4.63
N SER A 49 -9.70 -8.74 -5.21
CA SER A 49 -10.54 -8.60 -6.41
C SER A 49 -11.89 -7.94 -6.12
N LEU A 50 -12.32 -7.95 -4.85
CA LEU A 50 -13.57 -7.35 -4.39
C LEU A 50 -13.37 -5.89 -3.99
N LEU A 51 -12.34 -5.60 -3.18
CA LEU A 51 -12.10 -4.32 -2.52
C LEU A 51 -10.63 -3.91 -2.66
N ASP A 52 -10.40 -2.63 -2.91
CA ASP A 52 -9.12 -1.98 -2.63
C ASP A 52 -9.03 -1.52 -1.17
N GLY A 53 -7.92 -0.89 -0.79
CA GLY A 53 -7.70 -0.42 0.58
C GLY A 53 -8.79 0.55 1.07
N HIS A 54 -9.30 1.43 0.21
CA HIS A 54 -10.40 2.34 0.57
C HIS A 54 -11.69 1.57 0.87
N GLY A 55 -12.14 0.73 -0.07
CA GLY A 55 -13.36 -0.08 0.10
C GLY A 55 -13.27 -1.01 1.30
N TYR A 56 -12.10 -1.64 1.53
CA TYR A 56 -11.85 -2.47 2.70
C TYR A 56 -12.07 -1.68 4.00
N TYR A 57 -11.47 -0.51 4.15
CA TYR A 57 -11.61 0.28 5.37
C TYR A 57 -12.97 0.95 5.52
N ARG A 58 -13.72 1.19 4.44
CA ARG A 58 -15.13 1.57 4.54
C ARG A 58 -15.93 0.48 5.26
N VAL A 59 -15.80 -0.78 4.85
CA VAL A 59 -16.48 -1.90 5.51
C VAL A 59 -15.93 -2.15 6.92
N TYR A 60 -14.61 -2.14 7.09
CA TYR A 60 -13.97 -2.30 8.40
C TYR A 60 -14.47 -1.28 9.43
N ASN A 61 -14.56 -0.01 9.06
CA ASN A 61 -15.00 1.04 9.97
C ASN A 61 -16.48 0.91 10.41
N MET A 62 -17.31 0.17 9.64
CA MET A 62 -18.71 -0.13 10.03
C MET A 62 -18.82 -1.15 11.18
N LEU A 63 -17.72 -1.79 11.57
CA LEU A 63 -17.66 -2.71 12.71
C LEU A 63 -17.56 -1.99 14.06
N SER A 64 -17.36 -0.65 14.06
CA SER A 64 -17.36 0.13 15.29
C SER A 64 -18.75 0.17 15.93
N GLU A 65 -18.78 0.17 17.26
CA GLU A 65 -20.03 0.35 18.01
C GLU A 65 -20.68 1.70 17.65
N GLY A 66 -21.98 1.68 17.41
CA GLY A 66 -22.73 2.88 17.01
C GLY A 66 -22.45 3.39 15.60
N ALA A 67 -21.60 2.72 14.83
CA ALA A 67 -21.36 3.10 13.43
C ALA A 67 -22.61 2.85 12.57
N SER A 68 -22.89 3.78 11.66
CA SER A 68 -23.90 3.55 10.62
C SER A 68 -23.40 2.48 9.64
N VAL A 69 -24.22 1.48 9.39
CA VAL A 69 -23.98 0.50 8.33
C VAL A 69 -24.61 1.00 7.04
N GLU A 70 -23.79 1.35 6.07
CA GLU A 70 -24.21 1.93 4.80
C GLU A 70 -24.03 0.92 3.66
N SER A 71 -24.93 0.97 2.67
CA SER A 71 -24.76 0.19 1.45
C SER A 71 -23.70 0.84 0.57
N LEU A 72 -22.75 0.05 0.10
CA LEU A 72 -21.78 0.47 -0.91
C LEU A 72 -22.29 0.10 -2.31
N ASP A 73 -21.84 0.80 -3.34
CA ASP A 73 -22.18 0.54 -4.74
C ASP A 73 -21.23 -0.50 -5.36
N PRO A 74 -21.68 -1.74 -5.55
CA PRO A 74 -20.86 -2.79 -6.18
C PRO A 74 -20.89 -2.73 -7.72
N ALA A 75 -21.62 -1.79 -8.32
CA ALA A 75 -21.74 -1.70 -9.76
C ALA A 75 -20.38 -1.47 -10.42
N ARG A 76 -20.03 -2.32 -11.36
CA ARG A 76 -18.77 -2.19 -12.09
C ARG A 76 -18.88 -1.02 -13.09
N LYS A 77 -18.04 0.00 -12.90
CA LYS A 77 -17.96 1.19 -13.76
C LYS A 77 -16.84 1.00 -14.78
N PHE A 78 -17.20 0.66 -16.02
CA PHE A 78 -16.25 0.28 -17.07
C PHE A 78 -15.50 1.46 -17.70
N ASP A 79 -15.97 2.69 -17.50
CA ASP A 79 -15.35 3.93 -17.98
C ASP A 79 -14.29 4.50 -17.03
N ILE A 80 -14.29 4.08 -15.77
CA ILE A 80 -13.37 4.60 -14.76
C ILE A 80 -11.89 4.26 -15.07
N PRO A 81 -11.52 3.05 -15.52
CA PRO A 81 -10.13 2.76 -15.90
C PRO A 81 -9.56 3.75 -16.95
N ASP A 82 -10.31 4.10 -17.96
CA ASP A 82 -9.88 5.07 -18.98
C ASP A 82 -9.74 6.48 -18.40
N LYS A 83 -10.65 6.89 -17.50
CA LYS A 83 -10.57 8.16 -16.77
C LYS A 83 -9.36 8.20 -15.85
N MET A 84 -9.01 7.09 -15.16
CA MET A 84 -7.81 7.00 -14.34
C MET A 84 -6.55 7.15 -15.19
N VAL A 85 -6.48 6.48 -16.33
CA VAL A 85 -5.37 6.62 -17.28
C VAL A 85 -5.23 8.07 -17.75
N ALA A 86 -6.31 8.73 -18.16
CA ALA A 86 -6.30 10.13 -18.56
C ALA A 86 -5.83 11.06 -17.42
N ALA A 87 -6.26 10.78 -16.19
CA ALA A 87 -5.84 11.51 -15.00
C ALA A 87 -4.36 11.30 -14.63
N MET A 88 -3.72 10.24 -15.14
CA MET A 88 -2.32 9.90 -14.92
C MET A 88 -1.40 10.30 -16.09
N HIS A 89 -1.90 11.07 -17.06
CA HIS A 89 -1.13 11.42 -18.26
C HIS A 89 -0.58 10.19 -19.00
N ASP A 90 -1.43 9.23 -19.30
CA ASP A 90 -1.19 7.99 -20.09
C ASP A 90 0.10 7.21 -19.78
N GLU A 91 1.23 7.92 -19.68
CA GLU A 91 2.57 7.35 -19.51
C GLU A 91 2.87 6.84 -18.08
N HIS A 92 2.03 7.21 -17.10
CA HIS A 92 2.34 6.97 -15.68
C HIS A 92 1.45 5.93 -15.03
N SER A 93 0.39 5.48 -15.72
CA SER A 93 -0.51 4.43 -15.25
C SER A 93 0.16 3.06 -15.36
N LEU A 94 0.66 2.53 -14.24
CA LEU A 94 1.35 1.25 -14.27
C LEU A 94 0.41 0.05 -14.12
N LEU A 95 -0.72 0.21 -13.41
CA LEU A 95 -1.67 -0.89 -13.25
C LEU A 95 -2.55 -1.08 -14.48
N GLN A 96 -2.98 0.02 -15.11
CA GLN A 96 -3.87 -0.04 -16.27
C GLN A 96 -3.12 -0.26 -17.60
N ARG A 97 -1.88 0.20 -17.69
CA ARG A 97 -1.04 0.13 -18.89
C ARG A 97 0.38 -0.35 -18.59
N ALA A 98 0.50 -1.48 -17.86
CA ALA A 98 1.78 -2.04 -17.49
C ALA A 98 2.64 -2.36 -18.72
N PRO A 99 3.88 -1.85 -18.81
CA PRO A 99 4.78 -2.19 -19.90
C PRO A 99 5.10 -3.70 -19.93
N PRO A 100 5.17 -4.35 -21.10
CA PRO A 100 5.47 -5.77 -21.18
C PRO A 100 6.75 -6.18 -20.44
N GLY A 101 7.80 -5.37 -20.50
CA GLY A 101 9.05 -5.60 -19.76
C GLY A 101 8.85 -5.63 -18.25
N PHE A 102 8.01 -4.75 -17.70
CA PHE A 102 7.63 -4.78 -16.30
C PHE A 102 6.90 -6.08 -15.92
N LEU A 103 5.92 -6.51 -16.73
CA LEU A 103 5.18 -7.74 -16.47
C LEU A 103 6.09 -8.97 -16.47
N VAL A 104 6.99 -9.08 -17.45
CA VAL A 104 7.97 -10.17 -17.50
C VAL A 104 8.89 -10.14 -16.27
N ARG A 105 9.38 -8.95 -15.89
CA ARG A 105 10.22 -8.78 -14.70
C ARG A 105 9.48 -9.18 -13.42
N PHE A 106 8.23 -8.75 -13.28
CA PHE A 106 7.38 -9.07 -12.13
C PHE A 106 7.15 -10.58 -12.01
N ILE A 107 6.72 -11.25 -13.09
CA ILE A 107 6.46 -12.70 -13.11
C ILE A 107 7.72 -13.49 -12.80
N THR A 108 8.84 -13.18 -13.45
CA THR A 108 10.12 -13.89 -13.21
C THR A 108 10.61 -13.72 -11.78
N ALA A 109 10.40 -12.55 -11.19
CA ALA A 109 10.77 -12.28 -9.83
C ALA A 109 9.84 -13.00 -8.82
N GLN A 110 8.54 -13.14 -9.11
CA GLN A 110 7.62 -13.96 -8.31
C GLN A 110 8.02 -15.43 -8.33
N ILE A 111 8.35 -15.99 -9.50
CA ILE A 111 8.84 -17.38 -9.62
C ILE A 111 10.09 -17.58 -8.78
N LYS A 112 11.08 -16.67 -8.87
CA LYS A 112 12.30 -16.74 -8.05
C LYS A 112 12.01 -16.70 -6.56
N ASN A 113 11.11 -15.81 -6.14
CA ASN A 113 10.74 -15.69 -4.73
C ASN A 113 10.00 -16.93 -4.20
N ALA A 114 9.18 -17.58 -5.02
CA ALA A 114 8.52 -18.83 -4.66
C ALA A 114 9.51 -19.99 -4.47
N ILE A 115 10.63 -20.01 -5.23
CA ILE A 115 11.68 -21.04 -5.13
C ILE A 115 12.63 -20.75 -3.96
N ALA A 116 13.03 -19.49 -3.77
CA ALA A 116 13.99 -19.05 -2.78
C ALA A 116 13.54 -17.74 -2.14
N PRO A 117 12.67 -17.78 -1.13
CA PRO A 117 12.22 -16.58 -0.43
C PRO A 117 13.40 -15.84 0.19
N SER A 118 13.58 -14.57 -0.18
CA SER A 118 14.68 -13.73 0.31
C SER A 118 14.22 -12.38 0.86
N THR A 119 12.91 -12.19 0.92
CA THR A 119 12.31 -10.96 1.44
C THR A 119 11.78 -11.16 2.84
N HIS A 120 11.91 -10.12 3.64
CA HIS A 120 11.44 -10.07 5.02
C HIS A 120 10.46 -8.92 5.17
N CYS A 121 9.47 -9.09 6.03
CA CYS A 121 8.52 -8.06 6.39
C CYS A 121 8.63 -7.73 7.88
N HIS A 122 8.75 -6.45 8.18
CA HIS A 122 8.80 -5.94 9.54
C HIS A 122 7.88 -4.73 9.68
N ALA A 123 7.22 -4.62 10.83
CA ALA A 123 6.39 -3.48 11.17
C ALA A 123 7.15 -2.58 12.17
N PHE A 124 7.27 -1.29 11.84
CA PHE A 124 7.91 -0.29 12.68
C PHE A 124 7.00 0.92 12.85
N TYR A 125 7.05 1.56 14.02
CA TYR A 125 6.49 2.89 14.17
C TYR A 125 7.28 3.90 13.35
N ILE A 126 6.57 4.84 12.72
CA ILE A 126 7.20 5.95 12.02
C ILE A 126 7.61 7.01 13.07
N ASP A 127 8.82 7.54 12.94
CA ASP A 127 9.32 8.59 13.82
C ASP A 127 8.67 9.93 13.49
N GLU A 128 7.91 10.49 14.42
CA GLU A 128 7.15 11.73 14.23
C GLU A 128 8.07 12.96 14.15
N ALA A 129 9.20 12.94 14.88
CA ALA A 129 10.17 14.03 14.84
C ALA A 129 10.88 14.06 13.48
N TRP A 130 11.23 12.88 12.95
CA TRP A 130 11.74 12.76 11.59
C TRP A 130 10.75 13.30 10.55
N VAL A 131 9.45 12.93 10.65
CA VAL A 131 8.41 13.43 9.74
C VAL A 131 8.30 14.95 9.83
N ALA A 132 8.30 15.51 11.04
CA ALA A 132 8.21 16.96 11.25
C ALA A 132 9.42 17.69 10.62
N ALA A 133 10.63 17.16 10.84
CA ALA A 133 11.86 17.71 10.26
C ALA A 133 11.82 17.66 8.71
N ARG A 134 11.34 16.55 8.14
CA ARG A 134 11.21 16.42 6.68
C ARG A 134 10.15 17.37 6.10
N LYS A 135 9.02 17.55 6.77
CA LYS A 135 8.00 18.53 6.32
C LYS A 135 8.51 19.96 6.31
N ALA A 136 9.42 20.29 7.20
CA ALA A 136 10.06 21.63 7.24
C ALA A 136 10.98 21.91 6.03
N THR A 137 11.34 20.89 5.24
CA THR A 137 12.15 21.04 4.02
C THR A 137 11.34 21.35 2.76
N ALA A 138 10.08 21.79 2.89
CA ALA A 138 9.24 22.16 1.75
C ALA A 138 9.93 23.24 0.90
N ASP A 139 10.08 22.95 -0.39
CA ASP A 139 10.69 23.87 -1.36
C ASP A 139 9.80 24.00 -2.61
N GLY A 140 9.38 25.24 -2.89
CA GLY A 140 8.53 25.56 -4.03
C GLY A 140 7.15 24.88 -4.03
N VAL A 141 6.68 24.43 -2.85
CA VAL A 141 5.33 23.89 -2.61
C VAL A 141 4.77 24.45 -1.30
N ALA A 142 3.44 24.53 -1.19
CA ALA A 142 2.78 25.12 -0.01
C ALA A 142 2.99 24.27 1.26
N TYR A 143 3.08 22.94 1.10
CA TYR A 143 3.31 21.99 2.20
C TYR A 143 3.81 20.65 1.69
N LEU A 144 4.35 19.84 2.62
CA LEU A 144 4.63 18.41 2.39
C LEU A 144 3.70 17.56 3.26
N SER A 145 3.11 16.52 2.66
CA SER A 145 2.40 15.51 3.42
C SER A 145 3.39 14.49 4.00
N THR A 146 2.95 13.75 5.00
CA THR A 146 3.71 12.61 5.53
C THR A 146 4.03 11.58 4.43
N ASN A 147 3.07 11.35 3.52
CA ASN A 147 3.26 10.41 2.41
C ASN A 147 4.36 10.85 1.43
N ASP A 148 4.45 12.14 1.13
CA ASP A 148 5.51 12.66 0.25
C ASP A 148 6.90 12.42 0.85
N CYS A 149 7.04 12.70 2.15
CA CYS A 149 8.30 12.53 2.88
C CYS A 149 8.71 11.05 2.94
N ILE A 150 7.76 10.17 3.30
CA ILE A 150 8.01 8.72 3.42
C ILE A 150 8.35 8.12 2.06
N THR A 151 7.57 8.44 1.01
CA THR A 151 7.80 7.90 -0.33
C THR A 151 9.17 8.30 -0.87
N SER A 152 9.53 9.59 -0.74
CA SER A 152 10.85 10.07 -1.17
C SER A 152 11.98 9.36 -0.43
N GLU A 153 11.93 9.27 0.89
CA GLU A 153 12.97 8.63 1.71
C GLU A 153 13.08 7.14 1.44
N PHE A 154 11.94 6.42 1.46
CA PHE A 154 11.92 4.97 1.25
C PHE A 154 12.53 4.60 -0.09
N CYS A 155 12.12 5.28 -1.17
CA CYS A 155 12.61 5.00 -2.52
C CYS A 155 14.09 5.40 -2.67
N SER A 156 14.53 6.47 -2.02
CA SER A 156 15.95 6.88 -1.98
C SER A 156 16.80 5.86 -1.23
N LEU A 157 16.32 5.33 -0.10
CA LEU A 157 16.99 4.27 0.65
C LEU A 157 17.07 2.97 -0.16
N LEU A 158 16.01 2.62 -0.87
CA LEU A 158 15.97 1.45 -1.74
C LEU A 158 16.87 1.64 -2.97
N ASN A 159 17.02 2.87 -3.43
CA ASN A 159 17.73 3.24 -4.65
C ASN A 159 17.19 2.48 -5.87
N CYS A 160 15.87 2.47 -6.01
CA CYS A 160 15.19 1.76 -7.08
C CYS A 160 15.16 2.57 -8.38
N ASP A 161 15.13 1.87 -9.51
CA ASP A 161 15.03 2.50 -10.84
C ASP A 161 13.63 3.08 -11.08
N VAL A 162 12.60 2.44 -10.49
CA VAL A 162 11.20 2.88 -10.57
C VAL A 162 10.57 2.80 -9.19
N ALA A 163 10.07 3.94 -8.71
CA ALA A 163 9.26 4.01 -7.51
C ALA A 163 7.78 4.08 -7.89
N LEU A 164 6.93 3.41 -7.14
CA LEU A 164 5.50 3.31 -7.34
C LEU A 164 4.78 3.87 -6.12
N MET A 165 3.87 4.81 -6.32
CA MET A 165 3.05 5.35 -5.25
C MET A 165 1.57 5.17 -5.59
N ALA A 166 0.83 4.51 -4.69
CA ALA A 166 -0.59 4.28 -4.86
C ALA A 166 -1.40 5.58 -4.73
N ILE A 167 -2.35 5.76 -5.64
CA ILE A 167 -3.28 6.90 -5.68
C ILE A 167 -4.70 6.36 -5.75
N ASN A 168 -5.53 6.76 -4.80
CA ASN A 168 -6.97 6.54 -4.82
C ASN A 168 -7.63 7.64 -5.67
N PHE A 169 -8.47 7.26 -6.62
CA PHE A 169 -9.15 8.19 -7.54
C PHE A 169 -10.57 8.61 -7.13
N ARG A 170 -11.11 8.06 -6.04
CA ARG A 170 -12.42 8.46 -5.53
C ARG A 170 -12.44 9.94 -5.18
N ASN A 171 -13.50 10.61 -5.60
CA ASN A 171 -13.69 12.08 -5.47
C ASN A 171 -12.62 12.93 -6.20
N LYS A 172 -11.88 12.32 -7.13
CA LYS A 172 -10.84 13.02 -7.91
C LYS A 172 -11.11 12.98 -9.41
N ILE A 173 -11.88 12.01 -9.85
CA ILE A 173 -12.36 11.89 -11.23
C ILE A 173 -13.88 11.77 -11.23
N ASP A 174 -14.50 12.25 -12.30
CA ASP A 174 -15.95 12.25 -12.43
C ASP A 174 -16.52 10.82 -12.47
N GLY A 175 -17.61 10.61 -11.73
CA GLY A 175 -18.29 9.32 -11.64
C GLY A 175 -17.66 8.30 -10.69
N CYS A 176 -16.61 8.67 -9.93
CA CYS A 176 -15.98 7.81 -8.94
C CYS A 176 -16.06 8.44 -7.54
N GLY A 177 -16.95 7.94 -6.70
CA GLY A 177 -17.25 8.46 -5.36
C GLY A 177 -16.80 7.52 -4.23
N ASP A 178 -17.00 7.95 -2.97
CA ASP A 178 -16.58 7.22 -1.78
C ASP A 178 -17.27 5.86 -1.60
N ASP A 179 -18.51 5.74 -2.09
CA ASP A 179 -19.31 4.53 -1.92
C ASP A 179 -19.08 3.49 -3.02
N ASP A 180 -18.27 3.82 -4.03
CA ASP A 180 -17.95 2.90 -5.11
C ASP A 180 -17.02 1.79 -4.63
N VAL A 181 -17.43 0.53 -4.82
CA VAL A 181 -16.65 -0.66 -4.48
C VAL A 181 -15.91 -1.21 -5.70
N GLY A 182 -14.64 -1.46 -5.52
CA GLY A 182 -13.77 -1.99 -6.58
C GLY A 182 -12.33 -1.49 -6.41
N ASN A 183 -11.49 -1.74 -7.42
CA ASN A 183 -10.12 -1.23 -7.46
C ASN A 183 -10.10 0.09 -8.26
N TYR A 184 -10.35 1.20 -7.55
CA TYR A 184 -10.32 2.55 -8.11
C TYR A 184 -9.05 3.28 -7.68
N GLU A 185 -7.93 2.59 -7.83
CA GLU A 185 -6.59 3.07 -7.56
C GLU A 185 -5.64 2.77 -8.73
N ASP A 186 -4.59 3.52 -8.84
CA ASP A 186 -3.48 3.26 -9.75
C ASP A 186 -2.15 3.62 -9.08
N LEU A 187 -1.04 3.24 -9.71
CA LEU A 187 0.30 3.48 -9.24
C LEU A 187 0.99 4.50 -10.13
N ILE A 188 1.23 5.71 -9.61
CA ILE A 188 2.10 6.66 -10.30
C ILE A 188 3.55 6.16 -10.21
N ALA A 189 4.22 6.09 -11.36
CA ALA A 189 5.61 5.67 -11.46
C ALA A 189 6.54 6.90 -11.39
N TYR A 190 7.58 6.83 -10.57
CA TYR A 190 8.61 7.86 -10.40
C TYR A 190 9.98 7.31 -10.76
N THR A 191 10.81 8.15 -11.34
CA THR A 191 12.25 7.89 -11.53
C THR A 191 13.05 8.38 -10.32
N PRO A 192 14.35 8.03 -10.19
CA PRO A 192 15.21 8.58 -9.16
C PRO A 192 15.21 10.10 -9.08
N ARG A 193 15.04 10.80 -10.21
CA ARG A 193 14.94 12.28 -10.23
C ARG A 193 13.64 12.79 -9.63
N ASP A 194 12.53 12.05 -9.75
CA ASP A 194 11.23 12.46 -9.22
C ASP A 194 11.17 12.28 -7.70
N TYR A 195 11.70 11.17 -7.17
CA TYR A 195 11.65 10.91 -5.72
C TYR A 195 12.86 11.44 -4.95
N ALA A 196 13.82 12.09 -5.62
CA ALA A 196 14.97 12.73 -4.96
C ALA A 196 14.57 13.79 -3.92
N SER A 197 13.38 14.36 -4.04
CA SER A 197 12.84 15.34 -3.11
C SER A 197 11.34 15.11 -2.87
N PRO A 198 10.87 15.18 -1.61
CA PRO A 198 9.44 15.11 -1.32
C PRO A 198 8.64 16.25 -1.98
N SER A 199 9.26 17.39 -2.26
CA SER A 199 8.62 18.51 -2.98
C SER A 199 8.31 18.17 -4.44
N LEU A 200 9.13 17.35 -5.10
CA LEU A 200 8.85 16.88 -6.46
C LEU A 200 7.66 15.92 -6.47
N ILE A 201 7.58 15.01 -5.48
CA ILE A 201 6.41 14.13 -5.30
C ILE A 201 5.16 14.99 -5.05
N ARG A 202 5.22 15.99 -4.15
CA ARG A 202 4.08 16.89 -3.88
C ARG A 202 3.61 17.60 -5.15
N ARG A 203 4.52 18.15 -5.94
CA ARG A 203 4.16 18.82 -7.20
C ARG A 203 3.43 17.89 -8.14
N SER A 204 3.86 16.63 -8.24
CA SER A 204 3.27 15.65 -9.18
C SER A 204 1.82 15.29 -8.87
N VAL A 205 1.39 15.46 -7.61
CA VAL A 205 0.02 15.13 -7.15
C VAL A 205 -0.78 16.35 -6.71
N SER A 206 -0.33 17.56 -7.07
CA SER A 206 -1.01 18.81 -6.67
C SER A 206 -2.25 19.15 -7.50
N GLY A 207 -2.49 18.47 -8.59
CA GLY A 207 -3.64 18.67 -9.48
C GLY A 207 -3.85 17.49 -10.41
N ILE A 208 -5.01 17.43 -11.06
CA ILE A 208 -5.32 16.45 -12.09
C ILE A 208 -5.29 17.17 -13.44
N PRO A 209 -4.67 16.58 -14.48
CA PRO A 209 -3.95 15.30 -14.46
C PRO A 209 -2.65 15.34 -13.65
N TYR A 210 -2.34 14.19 -13.01
CA TYR A 210 -1.08 14.01 -12.29
C TYR A 210 0.09 13.92 -13.28
N PHE A 211 1.23 14.50 -12.94
CA PHE A 211 2.41 14.48 -13.82
C PHE A 211 3.70 14.38 -13.01
N ARG A 212 4.71 13.77 -13.58
CA ARG A 212 6.03 13.72 -12.96
C ARG A 212 6.74 15.06 -13.08
N ALA A 213 7.12 15.63 -11.94
CA ALA A 213 7.67 16.98 -11.89
C ALA A 213 9.08 17.09 -12.50
N SER A 214 9.85 15.99 -12.56
CA SER A 214 11.21 16.01 -13.13
C SER A 214 11.24 15.95 -14.65
N GLY A 215 10.18 15.47 -15.31
CA GLY A 215 10.14 15.21 -16.74
C GLY A 215 11.14 14.12 -17.22
N ALA A 216 11.81 13.41 -16.30
CA ALA A 216 12.74 12.35 -16.68
C ALA A 216 11.99 11.16 -17.32
N PRO A 217 12.51 10.53 -18.39
CA PRO A 217 11.85 9.41 -19.03
C PRO A 217 11.77 8.22 -18.08
N LEU A 218 10.68 7.45 -18.15
CA LEU A 218 10.59 6.13 -17.53
C LEU A 218 11.46 5.13 -18.31
N PRO A 219 11.87 4.02 -17.68
CA PRO A 219 12.59 2.98 -18.38
C PRO A 219 11.85 2.48 -19.62
N THR A 220 12.58 2.16 -20.66
CA THR A 220 12.07 1.46 -21.85
C THR A 220 11.67 0.02 -21.50
N ASN A 221 10.94 -0.66 -22.39
CA ASN A 221 10.57 -2.07 -22.18
C ASN A 221 11.77 -2.99 -21.89
N LEU A 222 12.91 -2.76 -22.52
CA LEU A 222 14.12 -3.55 -22.27
C LEU A 222 14.74 -3.23 -20.91
N GLU A 223 14.78 -1.96 -20.53
CA GLU A 223 15.32 -1.54 -19.22
C GLU A 223 14.43 -2.04 -18.09
N HIS A 224 13.11 -2.13 -18.26
CA HIS A 224 12.22 -2.74 -17.28
C HIS A 224 12.57 -4.19 -16.94
N LEU A 225 13.17 -4.96 -17.86
CA LEU A 225 13.59 -6.35 -17.60
C LEU A 225 14.68 -6.46 -16.53
N ALA A 226 15.49 -5.42 -16.34
CA ALA A 226 16.57 -5.37 -15.35
C ALA A 226 16.25 -4.46 -14.17
N ALA A 227 15.22 -3.62 -14.26
CA ALA A 227 14.89 -2.59 -13.28
C ALA A 227 14.55 -3.17 -11.88
N THR A 228 14.85 -2.36 -10.87
CA THR A 228 14.43 -2.53 -9.48
C THR A 228 13.28 -1.60 -9.17
N TYR A 229 12.40 -2.03 -8.27
CA TYR A 229 11.15 -1.31 -7.97
C TYR A 229 10.98 -1.08 -6.48
N GLY A 230 10.44 0.10 -6.14
CA GLY A 230 9.94 0.41 -4.81
C GLY A 230 8.46 0.72 -4.87
N ALA A 231 7.65 0.21 -3.96
CA ALA A 231 6.22 0.51 -3.90
C ALA A 231 5.85 1.06 -2.52
N VAL A 232 5.07 2.14 -2.51
CA VAL A 232 4.54 2.75 -1.28
C VAL A 232 3.03 2.90 -1.42
N THR A 233 2.30 2.35 -0.46
CA THR A 233 0.86 2.59 -0.29
C THR A 233 0.56 3.09 1.11
N ASN A 234 -0.45 3.94 1.25
CA ASN A 234 -0.81 4.55 2.52
C ASN A 234 -2.28 4.31 2.84
N TRP A 235 -2.52 3.45 3.82
CA TRP A 235 -3.86 3.11 4.32
C TRP A 235 -4.23 3.87 5.59
N ALA A 236 -3.27 4.61 6.18
CA ALA A 236 -3.47 5.31 7.44
C ALA A 236 -4.57 6.40 7.39
N THR A 237 -4.91 6.89 6.19
CA THR A 237 -5.99 7.87 5.99
C THR A 237 -7.37 7.23 5.95
N PHE A 238 -7.47 5.93 5.69
CA PHE A 238 -8.73 5.20 5.58
C PHE A 238 -9.10 4.49 6.88
N ALA A 239 -8.10 3.92 7.57
CA ALA A 239 -8.27 3.19 8.82
C ALA A 239 -8.64 4.13 9.97
N ARG A 240 -9.73 3.82 10.67
CA ARG A 240 -10.07 4.41 11.96
C ARG A 240 -9.92 3.34 13.03
N PRO A 241 -9.50 3.68 14.27
CA PRO A 241 -9.62 2.76 15.38
C PRO A 241 -11.08 2.33 15.52
N LEU A 242 -11.34 1.04 15.69
CA LEU A 242 -12.70 0.59 15.98
C LEU A 242 -13.08 1.05 17.39
N GLU A 243 -14.27 1.60 17.54
CA GLU A 243 -14.83 1.91 18.83
C GLU A 243 -15.56 0.65 19.34
N LEU A 244 -14.89 -0.10 20.22
CA LEU A 244 -15.42 -1.28 20.89
C LEU A 244 -15.26 -1.05 22.38
N ASP A 245 -16.33 -1.13 23.14
CA ASP A 245 -16.35 -0.76 24.56
C ASP A 245 -15.28 -1.49 25.38
N GLY A 246 -14.47 -0.72 26.10
CA GLY A 246 -13.44 -1.22 27.02
C GLY A 246 -12.26 -1.94 26.37
N VAL A 247 -12.13 -1.95 25.03
CA VAL A 247 -11.10 -2.73 24.33
C VAL A 247 -9.89 -1.88 23.94
N GLN A 248 -8.72 -2.24 24.45
CA GLN A 248 -7.45 -1.74 23.89
C GLN A 248 -7.14 -2.47 22.58
N GLN A 249 -6.92 -1.73 21.52
CA GLN A 249 -6.72 -2.29 20.19
C GLN A 249 -5.30 -2.08 19.70
N LEU A 250 -4.81 -3.11 19.02
CA LEU A 250 -3.69 -3.02 18.09
C LEU A 250 -4.19 -3.42 16.70
N HIS A 251 -4.26 -2.48 15.78
CA HIS A 251 -4.63 -2.74 14.40
C HIS A 251 -3.38 -3.13 13.59
N LEU A 252 -3.43 -4.29 12.96
CA LEU A 252 -2.35 -4.80 12.11
C LEU A 252 -2.94 -5.28 10.79
N PRO A 253 -2.62 -4.65 9.67
CA PRO A 253 -2.89 -5.22 8.36
C PRO A 253 -2.15 -6.57 8.23
N LEU A 254 -2.87 -7.62 7.85
CA LEU A 254 -2.29 -8.93 7.58
C LEU A 254 -2.00 -9.00 6.08
N LEU A 255 -0.75 -8.75 5.73
CA LEU A 255 -0.27 -8.99 4.37
C LEU A 255 0.23 -10.43 4.33
N ASP A 256 -0.42 -11.29 3.53
CA ASP A 256 0.19 -12.57 3.17
C ASP A 256 1.43 -12.29 2.33
N TRP A 257 2.52 -12.10 3.06
CA TRP A 257 3.79 -11.75 2.46
C TRP A 257 4.38 -12.88 1.63
N ASN A 258 3.98 -14.13 1.86
CA ASN A 258 4.42 -15.27 1.07
C ASN A 258 3.67 -15.39 -0.25
N ALA A 259 2.39 -15.05 -0.30
CA ALA A 259 1.58 -15.08 -1.52
C ALA A 259 1.60 -13.74 -2.29
N SER A 260 1.77 -12.62 -1.57
CA SER A 260 1.74 -11.26 -2.12
C SER A 260 3.09 -10.57 -2.06
N THR A 261 4.15 -11.28 -1.65
CA THR A 261 5.46 -10.65 -1.44
C THR A 261 5.95 -10.04 -2.72
N PRO A 262 6.27 -8.75 -2.69
CA PRO A 262 7.06 -8.21 -3.79
C PRO A 262 8.33 -9.04 -3.89
N PRO A 263 8.65 -9.54 -5.06
CA PRO A 263 9.84 -10.34 -5.28
C PRO A 263 11.10 -9.57 -4.86
N SER A 264 12.22 -10.24 -4.65
CA SER A 264 13.48 -9.66 -4.15
C SER A 264 13.99 -8.42 -4.88
N VAL A 265 13.46 -8.14 -6.06
CA VAL A 265 13.74 -6.92 -6.85
C VAL A 265 12.81 -5.76 -6.50
N PHE A 266 11.85 -6.00 -5.60
CA PHE A 266 10.92 -5.01 -5.12
C PHE A 266 11.11 -4.78 -3.62
N GLY A 267 11.19 -3.51 -3.23
CA GLY A 267 10.91 -3.11 -1.86
C GLY A 267 9.46 -2.63 -1.77
N ALA A 268 8.80 -2.88 -0.66
CA ALA A 268 7.46 -2.35 -0.46
C ALA A 268 7.29 -1.75 0.92
N MET A 269 6.47 -0.70 0.99
CA MET A 269 6.06 -0.09 2.25
C MET A 269 4.56 0.11 2.26
N VAL A 270 3.93 -0.32 3.35
CA VAL A 270 2.52 -0.06 3.63
C VAL A 270 2.41 0.77 4.89
N VAL A 271 1.97 2.01 4.78
CA VAL A 271 1.77 2.91 5.91
C VAL A 271 0.38 2.67 6.51
N PHE A 272 0.29 2.50 7.82
CA PHE A 272 -0.96 2.21 8.52
C PHE A 272 -1.01 2.84 9.92
N ARG A 273 -2.14 2.71 10.61
CA ARG A 273 -2.33 3.15 12.00
C ARG A 273 -2.50 1.94 12.92
N PRO A 274 -1.48 1.56 13.69
CA PRO A 274 -1.64 0.49 14.68
C PRO A 274 -2.46 0.91 15.91
N ARG A 275 -2.44 2.20 16.24
CA ARG A 275 -3.17 2.79 17.37
C ARG A 275 -3.57 4.23 17.03
N ALA A 276 -4.52 4.78 17.76
CA ALA A 276 -4.90 6.19 17.65
C ALA A 276 -3.66 7.10 17.79
N GLY A 277 -3.53 8.07 16.91
CA GLY A 277 -2.44 9.05 16.93
C GLY A 277 -1.05 8.53 16.51
N ARG A 278 -0.84 7.23 16.31
CA ARG A 278 0.47 6.65 15.93
C ARG A 278 0.45 6.12 14.50
N LEU A 279 1.48 6.45 13.74
CA LEU A 279 1.72 5.88 12.41
C LEU A 279 2.77 4.77 12.49
N ALA A 280 2.59 3.77 11.65
CA ALA A 280 3.56 2.70 11.45
C ALA A 280 3.66 2.34 9.96
N ALA A 281 4.67 1.59 9.63
CA ALA A 281 4.84 1.04 8.30
C ALA A 281 5.28 -0.42 8.34
N PHE A 282 4.69 -1.25 7.49
CA PHE A 282 5.33 -2.49 7.07
C PHE A 282 6.41 -2.15 6.06
N VAL A 283 7.59 -2.68 6.30
CA VAL A 283 8.74 -2.55 5.40
C VAL A 283 9.10 -3.94 4.90
N GLY A 284 8.95 -4.15 3.60
CA GLY A 284 9.29 -5.39 2.93
C GLY A 284 10.49 -5.23 2.01
N GLY A 285 11.39 -6.21 2.06
CA GLY A 285 12.59 -6.23 1.23
C GLY A 285 13.65 -7.16 1.78
N SER A 286 14.89 -7.06 1.26
CA SER A 286 16.01 -7.83 1.81
C SER A 286 16.35 -7.41 3.23
N SER A 287 16.96 -8.31 4.02
CA SER A 287 17.42 -7.99 5.38
C SER A 287 18.35 -6.77 5.43
N ALA A 288 19.23 -6.63 4.43
CA ALA A 288 20.13 -5.49 4.32
C ALA A 288 19.36 -4.17 4.10
N PHE A 289 18.31 -4.20 3.27
CA PHE A 289 17.46 -3.04 3.03
C PHE A 289 16.66 -2.67 4.28
N VAL A 290 16.02 -3.64 4.95
CA VAL A 290 15.29 -3.39 6.21
C VAL A 290 16.23 -2.78 7.26
N ALA A 291 17.45 -3.28 7.38
CA ALA A 291 18.45 -2.72 8.28
C ALA A 291 18.83 -1.27 7.89
N LYS A 292 18.88 -0.94 6.60
CA LYS A 292 19.13 0.43 6.11
C LYS A 292 18.00 1.37 6.47
N VAL A 293 16.74 0.94 6.32
CA VAL A 293 15.55 1.71 6.73
C VAL A 293 15.57 2.00 8.23
N ARG A 294 15.90 1.02 9.06
CA ARG A 294 16.02 1.23 10.53
C ARG A 294 17.09 2.26 10.90
N ARG A 295 18.20 2.30 10.18
CA ARG A 295 19.28 3.29 10.44
C ARG A 295 19.01 4.69 9.91
N SER A 296 18.00 4.88 9.06
CA SER A 296 17.70 6.20 8.45
C SER A 296 17.10 7.22 9.43
N GLY A 297 16.59 6.76 10.55
CA GLY A 297 15.83 7.58 11.49
C GLY A 297 14.36 7.76 11.10
N MET A 298 13.92 7.32 9.90
CA MET A 298 12.53 7.39 9.47
C MET A 298 11.60 6.52 10.32
N VAL A 299 12.12 5.40 10.85
CA VAL A 299 11.36 4.48 11.68
C VAL A 299 12.05 4.28 13.03
N GLY A 300 11.24 4.07 14.07
CA GLY A 300 11.68 3.83 15.43
C GLY A 300 11.56 2.36 15.84
N GLU A 301 10.90 2.13 16.98
CA GLU A 301 10.69 0.78 17.56
C GLU A 301 9.81 -0.11 16.67
N ALA A 302 9.96 -1.41 16.83
CA ALA A 302 9.08 -2.40 16.19
C ALA A 302 7.68 -2.33 16.79
N VAL A 303 6.66 -2.60 15.96
CA VAL A 303 5.25 -2.67 16.41
C VAL A 303 4.98 -4.00 17.12
N LEU A 304 5.71 -5.09 16.74
CA LEU A 304 5.62 -6.44 17.29
C LEU A 304 7.01 -6.96 17.65
#